data_7892fdc9ba4e7125a7c3c19a6642b398
#
_entry.id   7892fdc9ba4e7125a7c3c19a6642b398
#
_cell.length_a   1.000
_cell.length_b   1.000
_cell.length_c   1.000
_cell.angle_alpha   90.00
_cell.angle_beta   90.00
_cell.angle_gamma   90.00
#
_symmetry.space_group_name_H-M   'P 1'
#
loop_
_entity.id
_entity.type
_entity.pdbx_description
1 polymer ?
#
loop_
_entity_poly.entity_id
_entity_poly.type
_entity_poly.pdbx_seq_one_letter_code
_entity_poly.pdbx_strand_id
1 'polypeptide(L)'
;ILIVEDHELTRFGLKTAFEGVDFVENLYEADSAETAIEIFNNNKIDIVIMDLGLPVMNGIDATKRIRSSNKDVKIIILTSHNDEKEVLNSLRAGANAYCSKEINPQRLIQVVQSVADGAAWFDPSIAHIVLRATTNSPVIDSENNAKSYDLTSRETQILKLMTEGYSNMEIAQILVISINTTKAHVANILQK
;
A
#
# COMPACT_ATOMS: atom_id res chain seq x y z
N ILE A 1 -11.11 4.12 9.18
CA ILE A 1 -9.84 3.38 9.14
C ILE A 1 -9.96 2.10 9.95
N LEU A 2 -9.33 1.01 9.50
CA LEU A 2 -9.14 -0.24 10.26
C LEU A 2 -7.65 -0.47 10.48
N ILE A 3 -7.22 -0.60 11.74
CA ILE A 3 -5.85 -0.95 12.15
C ILE A 3 -5.82 -2.44 12.46
N VAL A 4 -4.90 -3.18 11.84
CA VAL A 4 -4.70 -4.62 12.03
C VAL A 4 -3.28 -4.88 12.50
N GLU A 5 -3.12 -5.21 13.78
CA GLU A 5 -1.84 -5.33 14.45
C GLU A 5 -2.01 -6.24 15.68
N ASP A 6 -1.22 -7.29 15.81
CA ASP A 6 -1.32 -8.23 16.94
C ASP A 6 -0.66 -7.70 18.23
N HIS A 7 0.40 -6.88 18.10
CA HIS A 7 1.07 -6.27 19.25
C HIS A 7 0.25 -5.14 19.86
N GLU A 8 -0.23 -5.35 21.08
CA GLU A 8 -1.10 -4.41 21.80
C GLU A 8 -0.53 -2.99 21.92
N LEU A 9 0.76 -2.85 22.28
CA LEU A 9 1.39 -1.53 22.41
C LEU A 9 1.51 -0.80 21.08
N THR A 10 1.82 -1.51 20.00
CA THR A 10 1.89 -0.93 18.64
C THR A 10 0.50 -0.51 18.20
N ARG A 11 -0.51 -1.36 18.38
CA ARG A 11 -1.91 -1.06 18.05
C ARG A 11 -2.42 0.15 18.82
N PHE A 12 -2.15 0.21 20.14
CA PHE A 12 -2.49 1.37 20.98
C PHE A 12 -1.80 2.65 20.49
N GLY A 13 -0.50 2.59 20.15
CA GLY A 13 0.24 3.72 19.61
C GLY A 13 -0.32 4.23 18.30
N LEU A 14 -0.68 3.31 17.38
CA LEU A 14 -1.33 3.65 16.10
C LEU A 14 -2.70 4.30 16.33
N LYS A 15 -3.53 3.71 17.19
CA LYS A 15 -4.81 4.30 17.57
C LYS A 15 -4.65 5.73 18.07
N THR A 16 -3.77 5.93 19.05
CA THR A 16 -3.51 7.26 19.63
C THR A 16 -3.03 8.26 18.58
N ALA A 17 -2.20 7.82 17.61
CA ALA A 17 -1.73 8.67 16.52
C ALA A 17 -2.86 9.14 15.59
N PHE A 18 -3.90 8.33 15.39
CA PHE A 18 -5.03 8.66 14.51
C PHE A 18 -6.24 9.24 15.26
N GLU A 19 -6.29 9.17 16.58
CA GLU A 19 -7.33 9.84 17.38
C GLU A 19 -7.24 11.37 17.23
N GLY A 20 -8.36 11.98 16.85
CA GLY A 20 -8.45 13.44 16.66
C GLY A 20 -7.88 13.96 15.34
N VAL A 21 -7.51 13.09 14.42
CA VAL A 21 -7.14 13.48 13.04
C VAL A 21 -8.41 13.81 12.25
N ASP A 22 -8.53 15.02 11.74
CA ASP A 22 -9.76 15.58 11.17
C ASP A 22 -10.44 14.74 10.08
N PHE A 23 -9.67 14.00 9.28
CA PHE A 23 -10.23 13.16 8.20
C PHE A 23 -10.59 11.74 8.65
N VAL A 24 -10.40 11.40 9.93
CA VAL A 24 -10.70 10.06 10.49
C VAL A 24 -12.02 10.12 11.24
N GLU A 25 -13.10 9.68 10.60
CA GLU A 25 -14.42 9.63 11.25
C GLU A 25 -14.56 8.43 12.21
N ASN A 26 -14.12 7.27 11.75
CA ASN A 26 -14.24 6.01 12.51
C ASN A 26 -12.90 5.26 12.49
N LEU A 27 -12.50 4.78 13.66
CA LEU A 27 -11.28 4.01 13.85
C LEU A 27 -11.65 2.64 14.47
N TYR A 28 -11.30 1.58 13.75
CA TYR A 28 -11.51 0.19 14.18
C TYR A 28 -10.17 -0.47 14.42
N GLU A 29 -10.15 -1.45 15.30
CA GLU A 29 -8.96 -2.20 15.69
C GLU A 29 -9.20 -3.69 15.57
N ALA A 30 -8.21 -4.42 15.08
CA ALA A 30 -8.19 -5.87 15.05
C ALA A 30 -6.79 -6.37 15.46
N ASP A 31 -6.75 -7.44 16.24
CA ASP A 31 -5.54 -8.10 16.69
C ASP A 31 -5.17 -9.32 15.83
N SER A 32 -6.00 -9.65 14.87
CA SER A 32 -5.85 -10.79 13.97
C SER A 32 -6.46 -10.50 12.60
N ALA A 33 -6.02 -11.23 11.60
CA ALA A 33 -6.56 -11.14 10.24
C ALA A 33 -8.03 -11.55 10.18
N GLU A 34 -8.42 -12.55 10.98
CA GLU A 34 -9.78 -13.06 11.05
C GLU A 34 -10.74 -11.99 11.58
N THR A 35 -10.41 -11.37 12.71
CA THR A 35 -11.15 -10.25 13.30
C THR A 35 -11.20 -9.06 12.35
N ALA A 36 -10.10 -8.78 11.66
CA ALA A 36 -10.04 -7.69 10.67
C ALA A 36 -11.03 -7.91 9.52
N ILE A 37 -11.11 -9.13 8.98
CA ILE A 37 -12.03 -9.49 7.90
C ILE A 37 -13.49 -9.38 8.38
N GLU A 38 -13.78 -9.81 9.60
CA GLU A 38 -15.13 -9.70 10.19
C GLU A 38 -15.53 -8.22 10.33
N ILE A 39 -14.65 -7.38 10.91
CA ILE A 39 -14.90 -5.94 11.05
C ILE A 39 -15.09 -5.30 9.67
N PHE A 40 -14.24 -5.65 8.70
CA PHE A 40 -14.29 -5.12 7.35
C PHE A 40 -15.62 -5.43 6.64
N ASN A 41 -16.14 -6.64 6.81
CA ASN A 41 -17.40 -7.07 6.18
C ASN A 41 -18.63 -6.41 6.81
N ASN A 42 -18.54 -6.01 8.08
CA ASN A 42 -19.68 -5.44 8.82
C ASN A 42 -19.67 -3.90 8.89
N ASN A 43 -18.60 -3.25 8.42
CA ASN A 43 -18.44 -1.81 8.51
C ASN A 43 -17.98 -1.22 7.19
N LYS A 44 -18.27 0.08 6.98
CA LYS A 44 -17.68 0.83 5.86
C LYS A 44 -16.26 1.21 6.22
N ILE A 45 -15.28 0.54 5.61
CA ILE A 45 -13.85 0.78 5.78
C ILE A 45 -13.27 1.29 4.47
N ASP A 46 -12.69 2.48 4.48
CA ASP A 46 -12.06 3.08 3.31
C ASP A 46 -10.56 2.78 3.27
N ILE A 47 -9.93 2.65 4.45
CA ILE A 47 -8.48 2.40 4.58
C ILE A 47 -8.22 1.31 5.61
N VAL A 48 -7.31 0.40 5.27
CA VAL A 48 -6.77 -0.63 6.16
C VAL A 48 -5.28 -0.40 6.35
N ILE A 49 -4.82 -0.33 7.59
CA ILE A 49 -3.40 -0.40 7.97
C ILE A 49 -3.17 -1.82 8.45
N MET A 50 -2.33 -2.58 7.73
CA MET A 50 -2.19 -4.02 7.86
C MET A 50 -0.76 -4.41 8.22
N ASP A 51 -0.57 -5.06 9.36
CA ASP A 51 0.69 -5.76 9.63
C ASP A 51 0.77 -7.07 8.85
N LEU A 52 1.97 -7.48 8.48
CA LEU A 52 2.22 -8.78 7.82
C LEU A 52 2.40 -9.92 8.83
N GLY A 53 2.96 -9.63 10.01
CA GLY A 53 3.36 -10.61 11.01
C GLY A 53 2.20 -11.15 11.86
N LEU A 54 0.98 -11.14 11.36
CA LEU A 54 -0.19 -11.60 12.11
C LEU A 54 -0.16 -13.12 12.36
N PRO A 55 -0.67 -13.58 13.52
CA PRO A 55 -0.78 -15.00 13.83
C PRO A 55 -1.85 -15.67 12.93
N VAL A 56 -1.70 -16.99 12.71
CA VAL A 56 -2.63 -17.86 11.96
C VAL A 56 -2.72 -17.47 10.48
N MET A 57 -3.45 -16.42 10.12
CA MET A 57 -3.48 -15.88 8.76
C MET A 57 -2.59 -14.64 8.69
N ASN A 58 -1.56 -14.69 7.84
CA ASN A 58 -0.67 -13.54 7.63
C ASN A 58 -1.37 -12.37 6.93
N GLY A 59 -0.79 -11.15 7.06
CA GLY A 59 -1.37 -9.94 6.49
C GLY A 59 -1.45 -9.92 4.96
N ILE A 60 -0.60 -10.70 4.25
CA ILE A 60 -0.68 -10.80 2.78
C ILE A 60 -1.95 -11.54 2.36
N ASP A 61 -2.29 -12.64 3.03
CA ASP A 61 -3.49 -13.41 2.71
C ASP A 61 -4.77 -12.66 3.16
N ALA A 62 -4.71 -11.93 4.29
CA ALA A 62 -5.76 -11.01 4.68
C ALA A 62 -5.98 -9.91 3.62
N THR A 63 -4.90 -9.31 3.13
CA THR A 63 -4.93 -8.31 2.05
C THR A 63 -5.62 -8.85 0.79
N LYS A 64 -5.27 -10.07 0.34
CA LYS A 64 -5.93 -10.70 -0.81
C LYS A 64 -7.43 -10.88 -0.59
N ARG A 65 -7.85 -11.34 0.60
CA ARG A 65 -9.27 -11.56 0.92
C ARG A 65 -10.05 -10.24 0.94
N ILE A 66 -9.52 -9.22 1.60
CA ILE A 66 -10.13 -7.89 1.65
C ILE A 66 -10.23 -7.30 0.23
N ARG A 67 -9.15 -7.37 -0.55
CA ARG A 67 -9.12 -6.88 -1.94
C ARG A 67 -10.10 -7.61 -2.85
N SER A 68 -10.32 -8.91 -2.65
CA SER A 68 -11.28 -9.68 -3.45
C SER A 68 -12.73 -9.30 -3.15
N SER A 69 -13.04 -8.85 -1.93
CA SER A 69 -14.38 -8.39 -1.53
C SER A 69 -14.63 -6.92 -1.87
N ASN A 70 -13.60 -6.08 -1.87
CA ASN A 70 -13.71 -4.67 -2.23
C ASN A 70 -12.45 -4.20 -2.97
N LYS A 71 -12.64 -3.73 -4.22
CA LYS A 71 -11.55 -3.25 -5.08
C LYS A 71 -11.13 -1.81 -4.79
N ASP A 72 -11.97 -1.03 -4.12
CA ASP A 72 -11.75 0.41 -3.91
C ASP A 72 -11.06 0.73 -2.58
N VAL A 73 -11.14 -0.19 -1.59
CA VAL A 73 -10.47 -0.02 -0.28
C VAL A 73 -8.97 0.23 -0.46
N LYS A 74 -8.41 1.12 0.33
CA LYS A 74 -6.96 1.37 0.35
C LYS A 74 -6.30 0.52 1.41
N ILE A 75 -5.24 -0.19 1.05
CA ILE A 75 -4.51 -1.08 1.96
C ILE A 75 -3.08 -0.60 2.06
N ILE A 76 -2.66 -0.24 3.26
CA ILE A 76 -1.33 0.21 3.63
C ILE A 76 -0.69 -0.90 4.46
N ILE A 77 0.37 -1.49 3.97
CA ILE A 77 1.17 -2.42 4.76
C ILE A 77 2.05 -1.61 5.73
N LEU A 78 2.04 -2.01 6.99
CA LEU A 78 2.89 -1.43 8.03
C LEU A 78 3.58 -2.57 8.78
N THR A 79 4.85 -2.81 8.51
CA THR A 79 5.57 -3.99 9.01
C THR A 79 7.03 -3.68 9.36
N SER A 80 7.63 -4.50 10.22
CA SER A 80 9.07 -4.46 10.49
C SER A 80 9.88 -5.26 9.44
N HIS A 81 9.23 -5.98 8.55
CA HIS A 81 9.85 -6.84 7.56
C HIS A 81 10.10 -6.09 6.26
N ASN A 82 11.32 -6.23 5.71
CA ASN A 82 11.72 -5.62 4.44
C ASN A 82 12.25 -6.68 3.45
N ASP A 83 11.82 -7.94 3.60
CA ASP A 83 12.20 -9.02 2.68
C ASP A 83 11.58 -8.78 1.30
N GLU A 84 12.39 -8.95 0.25
CA GLU A 84 11.99 -8.69 -1.13
C GLU A 84 10.75 -9.47 -1.56
N LYS A 85 10.64 -10.75 -1.12
CA LYS A 85 9.50 -11.59 -1.45
C LYS A 85 8.22 -11.10 -0.78
N GLU A 86 8.30 -10.66 0.49
CA GLU A 86 7.16 -10.13 1.23
C GLU A 86 6.66 -8.81 0.62
N VAL A 87 7.58 -7.91 0.28
CA VAL A 87 7.27 -6.65 -0.42
C VAL A 87 6.51 -6.94 -1.71
N LEU A 88 7.09 -7.77 -2.60
CA LEU A 88 6.49 -8.08 -3.89
C LEU A 88 5.16 -8.83 -3.75
N ASN A 89 5.05 -9.77 -2.80
CA ASN A 89 3.81 -10.50 -2.56
C ASN A 89 2.70 -9.59 -2.01
N SER A 90 3.03 -8.62 -1.16
CA SER A 90 2.08 -7.64 -0.64
C SER A 90 1.51 -6.76 -1.74
N LEU A 91 2.37 -6.29 -2.65
CA LEU A 91 1.94 -5.49 -3.81
C LEU A 91 1.07 -6.32 -4.77
N ARG A 92 1.46 -7.56 -5.06
CA ARG A 92 0.63 -8.50 -5.86
C ARG A 92 -0.71 -8.83 -5.18
N ALA A 93 -0.76 -8.82 -3.85
CA ALA A 93 -2.00 -8.99 -3.09
C ALA A 93 -2.94 -7.78 -3.20
N GLY A 94 -2.45 -6.65 -3.72
CA GLY A 94 -3.22 -5.44 -3.94
C GLY A 94 -3.02 -4.36 -2.86
N ALA A 95 -1.87 -4.36 -2.15
CA ALA A 95 -1.50 -3.25 -1.29
C ALA A 95 -1.28 -1.97 -2.13
N ASN A 96 -1.69 -0.82 -1.57
CA ASN A 96 -1.53 0.50 -2.18
C ASN A 96 -0.28 1.22 -1.65
N ALA A 97 0.19 0.84 -0.47
CA ALA A 97 1.37 1.41 0.16
C ALA A 97 2.11 0.37 1.00
N TYR A 98 3.39 0.61 1.21
CA TYR A 98 4.24 -0.21 2.07
C TYR A 98 5.11 0.69 2.93
N CYS A 99 4.97 0.58 4.24
CA CYS A 99 5.66 1.38 5.24
C CYS A 99 6.40 0.48 6.23
N SER A 100 7.59 0.91 6.66
CA SER A 100 8.25 0.34 7.82
C SER A 100 7.56 0.78 9.12
N LYS A 101 7.49 -0.09 10.14
CA LYS A 101 7.04 0.28 11.50
C LYS A 101 7.93 1.33 12.18
N GLU A 102 9.10 1.63 11.61
CA GLU A 102 9.97 2.72 12.06
C GLU A 102 9.52 4.10 11.56
N ILE A 103 8.49 4.16 10.73
CA ILE A 103 7.95 5.43 10.22
C ILE A 103 7.47 6.33 11.36
N ASN A 104 7.79 7.62 11.27
CA ASN A 104 7.26 8.60 12.22
C ASN A 104 5.73 8.69 12.13
N PRO A 105 4.99 8.76 13.26
CA PRO A 105 3.52 8.82 13.26
C PRO A 105 2.93 9.94 12.40
N GLN A 106 3.50 11.15 12.43
CA GLN A 106 3.03 12.27 11.60
C GLN A 106 3.22 11.97 10.10
N ARG A 107 4.32 11.26 9.75
CA ARG A 107 4.55 10.85 8.38
C ARG A 107 3.56 9.77 7.95
N LEU A 108 3.23 8.82 8.82
CA LEU A 108 2.21 7.80 8.55
C LEU A 108 0.84 8.43 8.29
N ILE A 109 0.44 9.45 9.07
CA ILE A 109 -0.80 10.21 8.84
C ILE A 109 -0.81 10.84 7.44
N GLN A 110 0.30 11.47 7.02
CA GLN A 110 0.44 12.04 5.67
C GLN A 110 0.34 10.97 4.57
N VAL A 111 0.95 9.79 4.81
CA VAL A 111 0.85 8.64 3.88
C VAL A 111 -0.59 8.19 3.75
N VAL A 112 -1.29 8.00 4.88
CA VAL A 112 -2.70 7.59 4.90
C VAL A 112 -3.56 8.58 4.10
N GLN A 113 -3.39 9.88 4.30
CA GLN A 113 -4.11 10.90 3.55
C GLN A 113 -3.79 10.85 2.05
N SER A 114 -2.50 10.74 1.70
CA SER A 114 -2.07 10.65 0.29
C SER A 114 -2.64 9.41 -0.40
N VAL A 115 -2.67 8.27 0.31
CA VAL A 115 -3.23 7.02 -0.20
C VAL A 115 -4.76 7.09 -0.32
N ALA A 116 -5.45 7.77 0.60
CA ALA A 116 -6.87 8.06 0.48
C ALA A 116 -7.17 8.84 -0.80
N ASP A 117 -6.30 9.80 -1.16
CA ASP A 117 -6.39 10.59 -2.39
C ASP A 117 -5.97 9.82 -3.65
N GLY A 118 -5.59 8.54 -3.51
CA GLY A 118 -5.24 7.65 -4.61
C GLY A 118 -3.76 7.63 -4.98
N ALA A 119 -2.86 8.10 -4.10
CA ALA A 119 -1.43 7.88 -4.25
C ALA A 119 -1.06 6.43 -3.92
N ALA A 120 0.07 5.96 -4.47
CA ALA A 120 0.81 4.86 -3.88
C ALA A 120 1.98 5.42 -3.08
N TRP A 121 2.38 4.70 -2.05
CA TRP A 121 3.51 5.07 -1.20
C TRP A 121 4.43 3.86 -0.97
N PHE A 122 5.73 4.08 -1.12
CA PHE A 122 6.74 3.08 -0.79
C PHE A 122 7.80 3.70 0.11
N ASP A 123 8.08 3.03 1.22
CA ASP A 123 9.19 3.42 2.08
C ASP A 123 10.50 3.46 1.26
N PRO A 124 11.36 4.48 1.43
CA PRO A 124 12.63 4.56 0.71
C PRO A 124 13.49 3.30 0.82
N SER A 125 13.41 2.58 1.94
CA SER A 125 14.16 1.34 2.16
C SER A 125 13.78 0.22 1.20
N ILE A 126 12.53 0.20 0.71
CA ILE A 126 12.02 -0.84 -0.21
C ILE A 126 11.82 -0.35 -1.65
N ALA A 127 11.95 0.95 -1.89
CA ALA A 127 11.74 1.55 -3.21
C ALA A 127 12.61 0.89 -4.29
N HIS A 128 13.86 0.54 -3.94
CA HIS A 128 14.77 -0.15 -4.85
C HIS A 128 14.29 -1.56 -5.24
N ILE A 129 13.58 -2.25 -4.34
CA ILE A 129 13.00 -3.59 -4.61
C ILE A 129 11.94 -3.46 -5.70
N VAL A 130 11.03 -2.49 -5.51
CA VAL A 130 9.94 -2.23 -6.45
C VAL A 130 10.51 -1.83 -7.83
N LEU A 131 11.48 -0.91 -7.86
CA LEU A 131 12.14 -0.50 -9.11
C LEU A 131 12.82 -1.68 -9.80
N ARG A 132 13.54 -2.51 -9.06
CA ARG A 132 14.25 -3.67 -9.62
C ARG A 132 13.27 -4.69 -10.19
N ALA A 133 12.16 -4.94 -9.53
CA ALA A 133 11.14 -5.86 -10.03
C ALA A 133 10.51 -5.40 -11.36
N THR A 134 10.45 -4.08 -11.60
CA THR A 134 9.93 -3.52 -12.86
C THR A 134 10.99 -3.44 -13.97
N THR A 135 12.29 -3.38 -13.63
CA THR A 135 13.38 -3.25 -14.61
C THR A 135 14.06 -4.58 -14.96
N ASN A 136 14.01 -5.57 -14.06
CA ASN A 136 14.61 -6.90 -14.26
C ASN A 136 13.64 -7.92 -14.86
N SER A 137 12.61 -7.50 -15.59
CA SER A 137 11.91 -8.44 -16.48
C SER A 137 12.87 -8.80 -17.60
N PRO A 138 13.40 -10.04 -17.65
CA PRO A 138 14.16 -10.47 -18.82
C PRO A 138 13.19 -10.39 -20.00
N VAL A 139 13.67 -9.86 -21.13
CA VAL A 139 13.10 -10.15 -22.44
C VAL A 139 13.23 -11.67 -22.59
N ILE A 140 12.19 -12.40 -22.21
CA ILE A 140 12.12 -13.84 -22.46
C ILE A 140 11.17 -14.06 -23.61
N ASP A 141 11.75 -14.52 -24.69
CA ASP A 141 11.03 -15.20 -25.77
C ASP A 141 10.02 -16.21 -25.21
N SER A 142 8.83 -16.09 -25.73
CA SER A 142 7.71 -17.04 -25.81
C SER A 142 7.80 -18.37 -25.06
N GLU A 143 6.72 -18.61 -24.35
CA GLU A 143 6.18 -19.88 -23.83
C GLU A 143 6.38 -20.10 -22.33
N ASN A 144 5.50 -19.55 -21.55
CA ASN A 144 4.74 -20.00 -20.38
C ASN A 144 4.50 -18.91 -19.35
N ASN A 145 3.25 -18.41 -19.33
CA ASN A 145 2.51 -17.83 -18.18
C ASN A 145 3.32 -17.11 -17.05
N ALA A 146 4.07 -16.08 -17.39
CA ALA A 146 4.43 -15.03 -16.43
C ALA A 146 3.88 -13.71 -16.99
N LYS A 147 2.90 -13.09 -16.33
CA LYS A 147 2.46 -11.74 -16.68
C LYS A 147 3.65 -10.81 -16.55
N SER A 148 4.23 -10.42 -17.68
CA SER A 148 5.20 -9.35 -17.78
C SER A 148 4.50 -8.06 -17.39
N TYR A 149 5.01 -7.38 -16.37
CA TYR A 149 4.54 -6.04 -16.03
C TYR A 149 5.24 -5.04 -16.96
N ASP A 150 4.75 -4.92 -18.21
CA ASP A 150 5.24 -3.93 -19.17
C ASP A 150 4.77 -2.54 -18.74
N LEU A 151 5.59 -1.87 -17.94
CA LEU A 151 5.40 -0.46 -17.67
C LEU A 151 5.85 0.35 -18.89
N THR A 152 4.99 1.25 -19.33
CA THR A 152 5.36 2.25 -20.33
C THR A 152 6.45 3.18 -19.78
N SER A 153 7.23 3.83 -20.64
CA SER A 153 8.22 4.82 -20.24
C SER A 153 7.64 5.89 -19.30
N ARG A 154 6.36 6.24 -19.48
CA ARG A 154 5.66 7.20 -18.63
C ARG A 154 5.34 6.65 -17.26
N GLU A 155 4.89 5.42 -17.17
CA GLU A 155 4.62 4.72 -15.91
C GLU A 155 5.91 4.52 -15.11
N THR A 156 7.03 4.23 -15.78
CA THR A 156 8.35 4.13 -15.14
C THR A 156 8.80 5.47 -14.53
N GLN A 157 8.60 6.59 -15.24
CA GLN A 157 8.91 7.92 -14.70
C GLN A 157 8.07 8.25 -13.47
N ILE A 158 6.78 7.94 -13.52
CA ILE A 158 5.87 8.16 -12.39
C ILE A 158 6.25 7.28 -11.21
N LEU A 159 6.51 5.99 -11.42
CA LEU A 159 6.95 5.08 -10.38
C LEU A 159 8.23 5.57 -9.69
N LYS A 160 9.21 6.08 -10.45
CA LYS A 160 10.42 6.66 -9.89
C LYS A 160 10.12 7.81 -8.93
N LEU A 161 9.27 8.76 -9.33
CA LEU A 161 8.89 9.89 -8.49
C LEU A 161 8.10 9.44 -7.25
N MET A 162 7.23 8.41 -7.39
CA MET A 162 6.56 7.80 -6.24
C MET A 162 7.56 7.23 -5.23
N THR A 163 8.61 6.56 -5.69
CA THR A 163 9.64 6.00 -4.80
C THR A 163 10.53 7.07 -4.16
N GLU A 164 10.61 8.25 -4.75
CA GLU A 164 11.26 9.44 -4.17
C GLU A 164 10.35 10.17 -3.16
N GLY A 165 9.08 9.71 -3.01
CA GLY A 165 8.14 10.19 -2.00
C GLY A 165 7.29 11.38 -2.44
N TYR A 166 7.20 11.67 -3.74
CA TYR A 166 6.34 12.73 -4.26
C TYR A 166 4.87 12.30 -4.25
N SER A 167 4.00 13.23 -3.86
CA SER A 167 2.55 13.08 -3.99
C SER A 167 2.09 13.15 -5.46
N ASN A 168 0.88 12.66 -5.76
CA ASN A 168 0.30 12.76 -7.10
C ASN A 168 0.27 14.20 -7.64
N MET A 169 0.10 15.18 -6.76
CA MET A 169 0.07 16.60 -7.14
C MET A 169 1.47 17.09 -7.55
N GLU A 170 2.49 16.75 -6.80
CA GLU A 170 3.88 17.08 -7.11
C GLU A 170 4.35 16.37 -8.39
N ILE A 171 4.00 15.08 -8.55
CA ILE A 171 4.28 14.32 -9.78
C ILE A 171 3.61 14.98 -11.00
N ALA A 172 2.36 15.41 -10.86
CA ALA A 172 1.65 16.11 -11.92
C ALA A 172 2.36 17.39 -12.32
N GLN A 173 2.86 18.18 -11.37
CA GLN A 173 3.63 19.40 -11.59
C GLN A 173 4.97 19.11 -12.26
N ILE A 174 5.75 18.16 -11.73
CA ILE A 174 7.08 17.79 -12.26
C ILE A 174 6.96 17.31 -13.71
N LEU A 175 5.95 16.48 -13.98
CA LEU A 175 5.77 15.87 -15.30
C LEU A 175 4.90 16.69 -16.25
N VAL A 176 4.40 17.86 -15.80
CA VAL A 176 3.54 18.77 -16.58
C VAL A 176 2.30 18.05 -17.16
N ILE A 177 1.61 17.30 -16.30
CA ILE A 177 0.36 16.60 -16.65
C ILE A 177 -0.73 16.91 -15.61
N SER A 178 -1.97 16.54 -15.90
CA SER A 178 -3.05 16.71 -14.94
C SER A 178 -2.93 15.73 -13.77
N ILE A 179 -3.42 16.13 -12.60
CA ILE A 179 -3.48 15.23 -11.42
C ILE A 179 -4.31 13.97 -11.71
N ASN A 180 -5.37 14.09 -12.53
CA ASN A 180 -6.19 12.96 -12.93
C ASN A 180 -5.42 11.99 -13.83
N THR A 181 -4.58 12.51 -14.73
CA THR A 181 -3.68 11.71 -15.57
C THR A 181 -2.66 10.97 -14.71
N THR A 182 -2.09 11.63 -13.70
CA THR A 182 -1.17 11.01 -12.75
C THR A 182 -1.86 9.88 -11.98
N LYS A 183 -3.06 10.12 -11.42
CA LYS A 183 -3.85 9.10 -10.72
C LYS A 183 -4.16 7.89 -11.61
N ALA A 184 -4.50 8.12 -12.89
CA ALA A 184 -4.76 7.04 -13.84
C ALA A 184 -3.50 6.18 -14.08
N HIS A 185 -2.33 6.81 -14.28
CA HIS A 185 -1.07 6.08 -14.42
C HIS A 185 -0.70 5.31 -13.15
N VAL A 186 -0.87 5.90 -11.96
CA VAL A 186 -0.66 5.22 -10.67
C VAL A 186 -1.55 3.99 -10.55
N ALA A 187 -2.84 4.11 -10.87
CA ALA A 187 -3.77 2.99 -10.86
C ALA A 187 -3.33 1.88 -11.83
N ASN A 188 -2.89 2.24 -13.05
CA ASN A 188 -2.38 1.28 -14.03
C ASN A 188 -1.09 0.57 -13.56
N ILE A 189 -0.16 1.30 -12.95
CA ILE A 189 1.08 0.73 -12.36
C ILE A 189 0.73 -0.32 -11.30
N LEU A 190 -0.26 -0.04 -10.45
CA LEU A 190 -0.67 -0.94 -9.37
C LEU A 190 -1.46 -2.18 -9.87
N GLN A 191 -1.98 -2.14 -11.08
CA GLN A 191 -2.74 -3.26 -11.69
C GLN A 191 -1.87 -4.19 -12.55
N LYS A 192 -0.69 -3.74 -12.94
CA LYS A 192 0.30 -4.51 -13.70
C LYS A 192 1.19 -5.35 -12.80
#